data_a7b8412c4b795c7096acb65d0aab665b
#
_entry.id   a7b8412c4b795c7096acb65d0aab665b
#
_cell.length_a   1.000
_cell.length_b   1.000
_cell.length_c   1.000
_cell.angle_alpha   90.00
_cell.angle_beta   90.00
_cell.angle_gamma   90.00
#
_symmetry.space_group_name_H-M   'P 1'
#
loop_
_entity.id
_entity.type
_entity.pdbx_description
1 polymer ?
#
loop_
_entity_poly.entity_id
_entity_poly.type
_entity_poly.pdbx_seq_one_letter_code
_entity_poly.pdbx_strand_id
1 'polypeptide(L)'
;MTKEELLLQQEMEGYNTYEKRKNNDEVFTPPHLIEEMLDKLDPSVWSDPSKTWLDPCAGLGNFSVIILKRLVEGLKEWQPDPELRKKHILEKMLYHAEMNPESVKKLQRVLNPDGRYRLNIKCQDFLTLGQKKSSALF
;
A
#
# COMPACT_ATOMS: atom_id res chain seq x y z
N MET A 1 -9.32 -14.66 0.88
CA MET A 1 -9.05 -13.30 1.40
C MET A 1 -7.77 -13.34 2.23
N THR A 2 -6.84 -12.43 1.99
CA THR A 2 -5.61 -12.34 2.79
C THR A 2 -5.89 -11.65 4.12
N LYS A 3 -4.94 -11.78 5.07
CA LYS A 3 -5.01 -11.07 6.35
C LYS A 3 -5.08 -9.56 6.15
N GLU A 4 -4.28 -9.04 5.21
CA GLU A 4 -4.24 -7.62 4.88
C GLU A 4 -5.57 -7.14 4.28
N GLU A 5 -6.17 -7.93 3.40
CA GLU A 5 -7.49 -7.60 2.83
C GLU A 5 -8.57 -7.56 3.92
N LEU A 6 -8.53 -8.50 4.85
CA LEU A 6 -9.48 -8.53 5.96
C LEU A 6 -9.31 -7.31 6.86
N LEU A 7 -8.05 -6.97 7.20
CA LEU A 7 -7.76 -5.80 8.02
C LEU A 7 -8.19 -4.51 7.33
N LEU A 8 -7.92 -4.41 6.03
CA LEU A 8 -8.35 -3.27 5.22
C LEU A 8 -9.87 -3.13 5.22
N GLN A 9 -10.58 -4.24 5.05
CA GLN A 9 -12.03 -4.24 5.08
C GLN A 9 -12.56 -3.73 6.43
N GLN A 10 -11.97 -4.18 7.53
CA GLN A 10 -12.36 -3.72 8.87
C GLN A 10 -12.14 -2.23 9.06
N GLU A 11 -10.99 -1.71 8.59
CA GLU A 11 -10.70 -0.27 8.68
C GLU A 11 -11.65 0.54 7.80
N MET A 12 -11.99 0.04 6.61
CA MET A 12 -12.93 0.70 5.70
C MET A 12 -14.36 0.72 6.26
N GLU A 13 -14.79 -0.35 6.91
CA GLU A 13 -16.10 -0.39 7.56
C GLU A 13 -16.18 0.65 8.66
N GLY A 14 -15.16 0.75 9.52
CA GLY A 14 -15.09 1.78 10.54
C GLY A 14 -15.11 3.19 9.96
N TYR A 15 -14.36 3.40 8.89
CA TYR A 15 -14.33 4.68 8.17
C TYR A 15 -15.69 5.03 7.58
N ASN A 16 -16.32 4.11 6.87
CA ASN A 16 -17.60 4.34 6.21
C ASN A 16 -18.73 4.67 7.17
N THR A 17 -18.71 4.12 8.39
CA THR A 17 -19.75 4.37 9.38
C THR A 17 -19.57 5.70 10.11
N TYR A 18 -18.33 6.17 10.27
CA TYR A 18 -18.01 7.35 11.06
C TYR A 18 -17.55 8.55 10.23
N GLU A 19 -16.51 8.39 9.42
CA GLU A 19 -15.84 9.48 8.69
C GLU A 19 -16.60 9.89 7.43
N LYS A 20 -17.25 8.97 6.75
CA LYS A 20 -18.01 9.29 5.53
C LYS A 20 -19.24 10.14 5.82
N ARG A 21 -19.82 10.03 7.02
CA ARG A 21 -20.90 10.90 7.46
C ARG A 21 -20.41 12.31 7.79
N LYS A 22 -19.12 12.44 8.12
CA LYS A 22 -18.50 13.68 8.57
C LYS A 22 -17.84 14.44 7.43
N ASN A 23 -17.19 13.73 6.49
CA ASN A 23 -16.49 14.28 5.34
C ASN A 23 -16.81 13.47 4.09
N ASN A 24 -17.66 13.99 3.22
CA ASN A 24 -18.04 13.31 1.97
C ASN A 24 -16.94 13.31 0.90
N ASP A 25 -15.70 13.71 1.23
CA ASP A 25 -14.71 14.09 0.23
C ASP A 25 -13.71 12.97 -0.13
N GLU A 26 -13.62 11.89 0.67
CA GLU A 26 -12.73 10.78 0.34
C GLU A 26 -13.50 9.64 -0.34
N VAL A 27 -13.16 9.40 -1.60
CA VAL A 27 -13.70 8.29 -2.38
C VAL A 27 -12.61 7.24 -2.53
N PHE A 28 -12.88 6.02 -2.05
CA PHE A 28 -11.97 4.89 -2.23
C PHE A 28 -12.21 4.24 -3.57
N THR A 29 -11.12 3.95 -4.28
CA THR A 29 -11.19 3.19 -5.53
C THR A 29 -11.61 1.74 -5.22
N PRO A 30 -12.69 1.24 -5.85
CA PRO A 30 -13.13 -0.12 -5.61
C PRO A 30 -12.07 -1.17 -6.02
N PRO A 31 -11.98 -2.30 -5.31
CA PRO A 31 -10.98 -3.33 -5.62
C PRO A 31 -11.00 -3.82 -7.07
N HIS A 32 -12.18 -4.00 -7.68
CA HIS A 32 -12.28 -4.46 -9.07
C HIS A 32 -11.65 -3.45 -10.05
N LEU A 33 -11.77 -2.16 -9.78
CA LEU A 33 -11.19 -1.12 -10.62
C LEU A 33 -9.67 -1.10 -10.45
N ILE A 34 -9.17 -1.27 -9.23
CA ILE A 34 -7.72 -1.40 -8.97
C ILE A 34 -7.16 -2.58 -9.75
N GLU A 35 -7.83 -3.73 -9.70
CA GLU A 35 -7.42 -4.92 -10.43
C GLU A 35 -7.34 -4.63 -11.94
N GLU A 36 -8.35 -3.99 -12.51
CA GLU A 36 -8.35 -3.61 -13.91
C GLU A 36 -7.19 -2.67 -14.27
N MET A 37 -6.90 -1.70 -13.41
CA MET A 37 -5.79 -0.77 -13.62
C MET A 37 -4.44 -1.50 -13.61
N LEU A 38 -4.26 -2.40 -12.64
CA LEU A 38 -3.01 -3.17 -12.50
C LEU A 38 -2.83 -4.18 -13.63
N ASP A 39 -3.92 -4.72 -14.18
CA ASP A 39 -3.88 -5.67 -15.31
C ASP A 39 -3.32 -5.02 -16.59
N LYS A 40 -3.29 -3.70 -16.67
CA LYS A 40 -2.71 -2.98 -17.83
C LYS A 40 -1.19 -2.94 -17.80
N LEU A 41 -0.57 -3.27 -16.67
CA LEU A 41 0.88 -3.31 -16.54
C LEU A 41 1.45 -4.57 -17.20
N ASP A 42 2.71 -4.51 -17.60
CA ASP A 42 3.42 -5.69 -18.10
C ASP A 42 3.45 -6.75 -16.99
N PRO A 43 3.00 -7.98 -17.26
CA PRO A 43 2.97 -9.03 -16.23
C PRO A 43 4.32 -9.30 -15.56
N SER A 44 5.45 -9.01 -16.22
CA SER A 44 6.78 -9.23 -15.69
C SER A 44 7.08 -8.39 -14.44
N VAL A 45 6.35 -7.28 -14.22
CA VAL A 45 6.57 -6.43 -13.05
C VAL A 45 6.27 -7.16 -11.73
N TRP A 46 5.39 -8.16 -11.76
CA TRP A 46 4.99 -8.91 -10.57
C TRP A 46 6.02 -9.94 -10.12
N SER A 47 6.95 -10.32 -10.99
CA SER A 47 8.01 -11.28 -10.70
C SER A 47 9.40 -10.66 -10.63
N ASP A 48 9.51 -9.35 -10.70
CA ASP A 48 10.78 -8.62 -10.66
C ASP A 48 10.99 -7.99 -9.28
N PRO A 49 11.92 -8.54 -8.46
CA PRO A 49 12.15 -8.02 -7.11
C PRO A 49 12.86 -6.66 -7.06
N SER A 50 13.35 -6.17 -8.19
CA SER A 50 14.03 -4.87 -8.29
C SER A 50 13.07 -3.71 -8.56
N LYS A 51 11.82 -3.98 -8.91
CA LYS A 51 10.83 -2.94 -9.17
C LYS A 51 10.40 -2.26 -7.87
N THR A 52 10.20 -0.96 -7.94
CA THR A 52 9.67 -0.18 -6.83
C THR A 52 8.32 0.41 -7.21
N TRP A 53 7.47 0.54 -6.20
CA TRP A 53 6.08 0.97 -6.35
C TRP A 53 5.83 2.15 -5.41
N LEU A 54 5.28 3.23 -5.95
CA LEU A 54 4.89 4.39 -5.14
C LEU A 54 3.39 4.61 -5.27
N ASP A 55 2.71 4.61 -4.13
CA ASP A 55 1.33 5.08 -4.04
C ASP A 55 1.36 6.50 -3.46
N PRO A 56 1.11 7.53 -4.29
CA PRO A 56 1.21 8.92 -3.86
C PRO A 56 0.04 9.38 -2.99
N CYS A 57 -1.05 8.61 -2.94
CA CYS A 57 -2.24 8.91 -2.16
C CYS A 57 -2.73 7.61 -1.52
N ALA A 58 -1.92 7.07 -0.60
CA ALA A 58 -2.11 5.70 -0.11
C ALA A 58 -3.43 5.47 0.63
N GLY A 59 -3.97 6.49 1.32
CA GLY A 59 -5.20 6.35 2.09
C GLY A 59 -5.08 5.22 3.11
N LEU A 60 -6.04 4.31 3.10
CA LEU A 60 -6.05 3.14 3.98
C LEU A 60 -5.29 1.93 3.40
N GLY A 61 -4.77 2.05 2.18
CA GLY A 61 -3.98 1.00 1.56
C GLY A 61 -4.70 0.16 0.50
N ASN A 62 -5.75 0.69 -0.12
CA ASN A 62 -6.51 -0.06 -1.14
C ASN A 62 -5.61 -0.60 -2.27
N PHE A 63 -4.77 0.25 -2.86
CA PHE A 63 -3.81 -0.17 -3.87
C PHE A 63 -2.70 -1.05 -3.28
N SER A 64 -2.15 -0.62 -2.14
CA SER A 64 -1.00 -1.29 -1.52
C SER A 64 -1.29 -2.74 -1.16
N VAL A 65 -2.48 -3.02 -0.64
CA VAL A 65 -2.88 -4.39 -0.26
C VAL A 65 -2.95 -5.29 -1.48
N ILE A 66 -3.53 -4.81 -2.59
CA ILE A 66 -3.66 -5.59 -3.82
C ILE A 66 -2.28 -5.80 -4.47
N ILE A 67 -1.46 -4.75 -4.50
CA ILE A 67 -0.09 -4.85 -5.02
C ILE A 67 0.73 -5.85 -4.18
N LEU A 68 0.64 -5.76 -2.85
CA LEU A 68 1.31 -6.70 -1.96
C LEU A 68 0.90 -8.14 -2.25
N LYS A 69 -0.38 -8.40 -2.39
CA LYS A 69 -0.91 -9.73 -2.69
C LYS A 69 -0.33 -10.28 -4.02
N ARG A 70 -0.32 -9.45 -5.05
CA ARG A 70 0.22 -9.85 -6.36
C ARG A 70 1.73 -10.11 -6.32
N LEU A 71 2.47 -9.30 -5.58
CA LEU A 71 3.92 -9.48 -5.42
C LEU A 71 4.27 -10.70 -4.58
N VAL A 72 3.52 -10.96 -3.52
CA VAL A 72 3.70 -12.18 -2.71
C VAL A 72 3.54 -13.41 -3.58
N GLU A 73 2.58 -13.42 -4.48
CA GLU A 73 2.37 -14.52 -5.40
C GLU A 73 3.45 -14.55 -6.50
N GLY A 74 3.75 -13.40 -7.09
CA GLY A 74 4.65 -13.30 -8.24
C GLY A 74 6.13 -13.55 -7.91
N LEU A 75 6.55 -13.35 -6.66
CA LEU A 75 7.94 -13.51 -6.23
C LEU A 75 8.25 -14.84 -5.56
N LYS A 76 7.34 -15.80 -5.63
CA LYS A 76 7.52 -17.13 -4.99
C LYS A 76 8.78 -17.86 -5.44
N GLU A 77 9.10 -17.80 -6.73
CA GLU A 77 10.27 -18.47 -7.27
C GLU A 77 11.56 -17.75 -6.87
N TRP A 78 11.53 -16.42 -6.85
CA TRP A 78 12.68 -15.62 -6.46
C TRP A 78 13.03 -15.82 -4.98
N GLN A 79 12.03 -15.82 -4.10
CA GLN A 79 12.23 -16.04 -2.66
C GLN A 79 11.13 -16.98 -2.14
N PRO A 80 11.45 -18.27 -1.99
CA PRO A 80 10.47 -19.26 -1.50
C PRO A 80 10.02 -19.07 -0.06
N ASP A 81 10.83 -18.45 0.82
CA ASP A 81 10.45 -18.17 2.18
C ASP A 81 9.43 -17.02 2.25
N PRO A 82 8.19 -17.29 2.72
CA PRO A 82 7.14 -16.27 2.74
C PRO A 82 7.48 -15.04 3.60
N GLU A 83 8.16 -15.25 4.73
CA GLU A 83 8.53 -14.16 5.62
C GLU A 83 9.57 -13.24 5.00
N LEU A 84 10.61 -13.82 4.40
CA LEU A 84 11.65 -13.05 3.72
C LEU A 84 11.11 -12.36 2.49
N ARG A 85 10.19 -13.00 1.76
CA ARG A 85 9.53 -12.43 0.60
C ARG A 85 8.73 -11.20 1.00
N LYS A 86 7.87 -11.32 2.01
CA LYS A 86 7.05 -10.21 2.49
C LYS A 86 7.89 -9.06 3.02
N LYS A 87 8.96 -9.37 3.75
CA LYS A 87 9.90 -8.37 4.24
C LYS A 87 10.51 -7.56 3.11
N HIS A 88 10.98 -8.23 2.06
CA HIS A 88 11.56 -7.55 0.90
C HIS A 88 10.54 -6.64 0.23
N ILE A 89 9.33 -7.11 0.03
CA ILE A 89 8.27 -6.34 -0.62
C ILE A 89 7.97 -5.07 0.19
N LEU A 90 7.70 -5.21 1.47
CA LEU A 90 7.30 -4.09 2.32
C LEU A 90 8.42 -3.09 2.57
N GLU A 91 9.66 -3.55 2.71
CA GLU A 91 10.78 -2.69 3.08
C GLU A 91 11.55 -2.13 1.88
N LYS A 92 11.52 -2.81 0.72
CA LYS A 92 12.35 -2.46 -0.43
C LYS A 92 11.59 -2.17 -1.72
N MET A 93 10.33 -2.54 -1.81
CA MET A 93 9.55 -2.38 -3.04
C MET A 93 8.40 -1.40 -2.92
N LEU A 94 7.69 -1.38 -1.80
CA LEU A 94 6.51 -0.54 -1.62
C LEU A 94 6.83 0.75 -0.88
N TYR A 95 6.37 1.86 -1.46
CA TYR A 95 6.53 3.21 -0.93
C TYR A 95 5.18 3.92 -0.97
N HIS A 96 4.89 4.70 0.07
CA HIS A 96 3.59 5.33 0.26
C HIS A 96 3.74 6.78 0.69
N ALA A 97 2.92 7.65 0.14
CA ALA A 97 2.73 9.01 0.63
C ALA A 97 1.27 9.17 1.04
N GLU A 98 1.02 9.70 2.21
CA GLU A 98 -0.32 9.95 2.72
C GLU A 98 -0.30 11.19 3.62
N MET A 99 -1.15 12.13 3.32
CA MET A 99 -1.22 13.44 3.97
C MET A 99 -1.89 13.38 5.34
N ASN A 100 -2.85 12.47 5.53
CA ASN A 100 -3.65 12.37 6.73
C ASN A 100 -2.98 11.45 7.77
N PRO A 101 -2.57 11.96 8.96
CA PRO A 101 -1.90 11.13 9.97
C PRO A 101 -2.74 9.95 10.46
N GLU A 102 -4.05 10.09 10.54
CA GLU A 102 -4.93 9.00 10.94
C GLU A 102 -4.95 7.88 9.90
N SER A 103 -4.97 8.24 8.62
CA SER A 103 -4.87 7.27 7.53
C SER A 103 -3.52 6.56 7.53
N VAL A 104 -2.43 7.25 7.86
CA VAL A 104 -1.10 6.64 8.01
C VAL A 104 -1.12 5.56 9.08
N LYS A 105 -1.72 5.84 10.24
CA LYS A 105 -1.83 4.87 11.33
C LYS A 105 -2.63 3.63 10.90
N LYS A 106 -3.73 3.83 10.18
CA LYS A 106 -4.55 2.74 9.67
C LYS A 106 -3.83 1.91 8.62
N LEU A 107 -3.12 2.57 7.70
CA LEU A 107 -2.28 1.91 6.72
C LEU A 107 -1.21 1.03 7.37
N GLN A 108 -0.55 1.54 8.42
CA GLN A 108 0.43 0.78 9.18
C GLN A 108 -0.19 -0.46 9.83
N ARG A 109 -1.39 -0.34 10.40
CA ARG A 109 -2.09 -1.48 10.99
C ARG A 109 -2.47 -2.53 9.95
N VAL A 110 -2.85 -2.10 8.76
CA VAL A 110 -3.23 -3.00 7.68
C VAL A 110 -2.03 -3.76 7.13
N LEU A 111 -0.93 -3.06 6.84
CA LEU A 111 0.24 -3.65 6.20
C LEU A 111 1.21 -4.32 7.19
N ASN A 112 1.23 -3.88 8.44
CA ASN A 112 2.24 -4.31 9.42
C ASN A 112 1.64 -4.39 10.82
N PRO A 113 0.62 -5.24 11.03
CA PRO A 113 -0.11 -5.30 12.30
C PRO A 113 0.76 -5.70 13.48
N ASP A 114 1.79 -6.52 13.25
CA ASP A 114 2.67 -7.02 14.30
C ASP A 114 3.92 -6.16 14.49
N GLY A 115 4.07 -5.08 13.73
CA GLY A 115 5.21 -4.18 13.83
C GLY A 115 6.55 -4.78 13.43
N ARG A 116 6.56 -5.87 12.65
CA ARG A 116 7.78 -6.62 12.30
C ARG A 116 8.63 -5.98 11.22
N TYR A 117 8.01 -5.16 10.36
CA TYR A 117 8.65 -4.66 9.16
C TYR A 117 8.83 -3.15 9.24
N ARG A 118 9.77 -2.62 8.47
CA ARG A 118 9.98 -1.19 8.35
C ARG A 118 9.30 -0.71 7.06
N LEU A 119 8.15 -0.07 7.20
CA LEU A 119 7.40 0.45 6.06
C LEU A 119 7.98 1.79 5.58
N ASN A 120 7.86 2.04 4.28
CA ASN A 120 8.26 3.31 3.66
C ASN A 120 7.02 4.18 3.49
N ILE A 121 6.66 4.91 4.53
CA ILE A 121 5.49 5.79 4.54
C ILE A 121 5.92 7.20 4.91
N LYS A 122 5.56 8.17 4.06
CA LYS A 122 5.71 9.59 4.35
C LYS A 122 4.34 10.20 4.62
N CYS A 123 4.17 10.77 5.81
CA CYS A 123 2.97 11.53 6.17
C CYS A 123 3.11 12.94 5.62
N GLN A 124 2.89 13.08 4.31
CA GLN A 124 3.11 14.33 3.60
C GLN A 124 2.35 14.32 2.27
N ASP A 125 1.99 15.52 1.78
CA ASP A 125 1.42 15.66 0.45
C ASP A 125 2.48 15.30 -0.60
N PHE A 126 2.15 14.42 -1.53
CA PHE A 126 3.05 14.01 -2.61
C PHE A 126 3.53 15.20 -3.44
N LEU A 127 2.65 16.18 -3.67
CA LEU A 127 3.01 17.37 -4.46
C LEU A 127 4.10 18.20 -3.76
N THR A 128 4.13 18.22 -2.42
CA THR A 128 5.18 18.93 -1.68
C THR A 128 6.45 18.11 -1.54
N LEU A 129 6.38 16.77 -1.58
CA LEU A 129 7.57 15.91 -1.59
C LEU A 129 8.46 16.19 -2.79
N GLY A 130 7.83 16.38 -3.97
CA GLY A 130 8.58 16.67 -5.20
C GLY A 130 9.26 18.03 -5.21
N GLN A 131 8.93 18.93 -4.30
CA GLN A 131 9.51 20.26 -4.18
C GLN A 131 10.71 20.32 -3.23
N LYS A 132 10.95 19.27 -2.47
CA LYS A 132 12.10 19.24 -1.55
C LYS A 132 13.39 19.05 -2.31
N LYS A 133 14.43 19.79 -1.90
CA LYS A 133 15.76 19.70 -2.51
C LYS A 133 16.49 18.40 -2.20
N SER A 134 15.90 17.52 -1.42
CA SER A 134 16.46 16.20 -1.15
C SER A 134 16.40 15.33 -2.40
N SER A 135 17.49 14.64 -2.71
CA SER A 135 17.56 13.70 -3.82
C SER A 135 16.78 12.41 -3.57
N ALA A 136 16.34 12.16 -2.34
CA ALA A 136 15.58 10.99 -1.94
C ALA A 136 14.19 11.37 -1.43
N LEU A 137 13.14 10.77 -2.00
CA LEU A 137 11.77 10.97 -1.55
C LEU A 137 11.49 10.27 -0.21
N PHE A 138 12.15 9.15 0.03
CA PHE A 138 11.94 8.33 1.22
C PHE A 138 13.22 7.99 1.94
#